data_bd3d47ad4f87a8d7f2ca6150457b3042
#
_entry.id   bd3d47ad4f87a8d7f2ca6150457b3042
#
_cell.length_a   1.000
_cell.length_b   1.000
_cell.length_c   1.000
_cell.angle_alpha   90.00
_cell.angle_beta   90.00
_cell.angle_gamma   90.00
#
_symmetry.space_group_name_H-M   'P 1'
#
loop_
_entity.id
_entity.type
_entity.pdbx_description
1 polymer ?
#
loop_
_entity_poly.entity_id
_entity_poly.type
_entity_poly.pdbx_seq_one_letter_code
_entity_poly.pdbx_strand_id
1 'polypeptide(L)'
;MTTAPDLLTALNWRYACKVFDPARKIPADTWAALEQSLILTPSSFGLQPWRILVIENKDLRENLVPHAWNQRQVADCSHLVVLAVPKVMDEAHIDANIARMIEVRGGTADALLGFRKMLVKFRDQFEESGELSNWAKLQAYIALGQFMLSAALLQVDTCPMEGFVPEKFDEILDLSKDGLTTAVLCPAGYRHADDR
;
A
#
# COMPACT_ATOMS: atom_id res chain seq x y z
N MET A 1 -14.09 -21.66 4.90
CA MET A 1 -13.08 -21.12 5.85
C MET A 1 -11.72 -21.53 5.33
N THR A 2 -10.75 -20.62 5.31
CA THR A 2 -9.35 -20.93 4.97
C THR A 2 -8.76 -21.84 6.05
N THR A 3 -8.16 -22.96 5.66
CA THR A 3 -7.52 -23.90 6.57
C THR A 3 -6.00 -23.65 6.67
N ALA A 4 -5.31 -24.23 7.65
CA ALA A 4 -3.85 -24.13 7.72
C ALA A 4 -3.14 -24.69 6.47
N PRO A 5 -3.56 -25.83 5.88
CA PRO A 5 -3.04 -26.28 4.58
C PRO A 5 -3.24 -25.29 3.46
N ASP A 6 -4.38 -24.59 3.39
CA ASP A 6 -4.64 -23.57 2.34
C ASP A 6 -3.67 -22.39 2.46
N LEU A 7 -3.43 -21.92 3.69
CA LEU A 7 -2.46 -20.85 3.96
C LEU A 7 -1.05 -21.25 3.51
N LEU A 8 -0.59 -22.43 3.91
CA LEU A 8 0.76 -22.90 3.54
C LEU A 8 0.89 -23.14 2.03
N THR A 9 -0.16 -23.62 1.39
CA THR A 9 -0.22 -23.79 -0.06
C THR A 9 -0.07 -22.42 -0.76
N ALA A 10 -0.81 -21.40 -0.33
CA ALA A 10 -0.71 -20.06 -0.89
C ALA A 10 0.68 -19.44 -0.69
N LEU A 11 1.27 -19.61 0.50
CA LEU A 11 2.62 -19.09 0.79
C LEU A 11 3.71 -19.78 -0.04
N ASN A 12 3.60 -21.10 -0.30
CA ASN A 12 4.52 -21.82 -1.16
C ASN A 12 4.29 -21.54 -2.66
N TRP A 13 3.05 -21.22 -3.06
CA TRP A 13 2.69 -20.92 -4.43
C TRP A 13 3.20 -19.56 -4.89
N ARG A 14 3.19 -18.55 -3.98
CA ARG A 14 3.54 -17.18 -4.31
C ARG A 14 5.06 -16.97 -4.42
N TYR A 15 5.45 -16.16 -5.40
CA TYR A 15 6.79 -15.59 -5.52
C TYR A 15 6.69 -14.18 -6.14
N ALA A 16 7.79 -13.49 -6.31
CA ALA A 16 7.82 -12.17 -6.97
C ALA A 16 7.76 -12.37 -8.50
N CYS A 17 6.55 -12.37 -9.06
CA CYS A 17 6.28 -12.53 -10.49
C CYS A 17 7.04 -11.48 -11.32
N LYS A 18 7.77 -11.92 -12.33
CA LYS A 18 8.59 -11.03 -13.17
C LYS A 18 7.95 -10.74 -14.53
N VAL A 19 7.15 -11.68 -15.04
CA VAL A 19 6.47 -11.54 -16.33
C VAL A 19 4.97 -11.72 -16.11
N PHE A 20 4.21 -10.62 -16.16
CA PHE A 20 2.75 -10.66 -16.10
C PHE A 20 2.15 -10.88 -17.48
N ASP A 21 0.98 -11.51 -17.53
CA ASP A 21 0.16 -11.62 -18.72
C ASP A 21 -0.71 -10.35 -18.88
N PRO A 22 -0.39 -9.46 -19.82
CA PRO A 22 -1.10 -8.18 -19.96
C PRO A 22 -2.55 -8.35 -20.47
N ALA A 23 -2.87 -9.52 -21.04
CA ALA A 23 -4.22 -9.81 -21.53
C ALA A 23 -5.16 -10.26 -20.41
N ARG A 24 -4.64 -10.74 -19.28
CA ARG A 24 -5.44 -11.22 -18.15
C ARG A 24 -5.62 -10.13 -17.11
N LYS A 25 -6.88 -9.79 -16.82
CA LYS A 25 -7.23 -8.81 -15.79
C LYS A 25 -7.79 -9.50 -14.54
N ILE A 26 -7.50 -8.95 -13.38
CA ILE A 26 -8.10 -9.40 -12.13
C ILE A 26 -9.59 -9.05 -12.18
N PRO A 27 -10.51 -10.01 -11.93
CA PRO A 27 -11.94 -9.74 -11.85
C PRO A 27 -12.28 -8.68 -10.80
N ALA A 28 -13.32 -7.89 -11.06
CA ALA A 28 -13.67 -6.76 -10.21
C ALA A 28 -14.03 -7.16 -8.76
N ASP A 29 -14.69 -8.29 -8.57
CA ASP A 29 -15.02 -8.84 -7.25
C ASP A 29 -13.76 -9.29 -6.48
N THR A 30 -12.84 -9.95 -7.16
CA THR A 30 -11.54 -10.35 -6.61
C THR A 30 -10.71 -9.10 -6.25
N TRP A 31 -10.70 -8.10 -7.13
CA TRP A 31 -10.01 -6.84 -6.86
C TRP A 31 -10.60 -6.10 -5.66
N ALA A 32 -11.92 -6.02 -5.56
CA ALA A 32 -12.59 -5.40 -4.40
C ALA A 32 -12.21 -6.06 -3.06
N ALA A 33 -12.05 -7.39 -3.04
CA ALA A 33 -11.57 -8.10 -1.86
C ALA A 33 -10.11 -7.75 -1.52
N LEU A 34 -9.26 -7.57 -2.54
CA LEU A 34 -7.86 -7.15 -2.37
C LEU A 34 -7.77 -5.71 -1.85
N GLU A 35 -8.56 -4.78 -2.37
CA GLU A 35 -8.65 -3.41 -1.84
C GLU A 35 -9.10 -3.40 -0.38
N GLN A 36 -10.10 -4.19 -0.03
CA GLN A 36 -10.53 -4.32 1.36
C GLN A 36 -9.42 -4.86 2.26
N SER A 37 -8.59 -5.78 1.79
CA SER A 37 -7.45 -6.27 2.57
C SER A 37 -6.44 -5.16 2.91
N LEU A 38 -6.23 -4.21 2.00
CA LEU A 38 -5.39 -3.03 2.22
C LEU A 38 -6.02 -2.06 3.24
N ILE A 39 -7.32 -1.77 3.08
CA ILE A 39 -8.08 -0.87 3.98
C ILE A 39 -8.11 -1.42 5.41
N LEU A 40 -8.28 -2.74 5.56
CA LEU A 40 -8.37 -3.42 6.86
C LEU A 40 -7.01 -3.74 7.48
N THR A 41 -5.92 -3.28 6.87
CA THR A 41 -4.59 -3.49 7.44
C THR A 41 -4.42 -2.73 8.75
N PRO A 42 -3.96 -3.38 9.82
CA PRO A 42 -3.62 -2.70 11.06
C PRO A 42 -2.35 -1.86 10.91
N SER A 43 -2.25 -0.81 11.70
CA SER A 43 -1.02 -0.03 11.84
C SER A 43 -0.80 0.38 13.28
N SER A 44 0.38 0.88 13.61
CA SER A 44 0.67 1.45 14.93
C SER A 44 -0.36 2.54 15.25
N PHE A 45 -0.99 2.43 16.42
CA PHE A 45 -2.11 3.28 16.88
C PHE A 45 -3.33 3.34 15.94
N GLY A 46 -3.37 2.54 14.88
CA GLY A 46 -4.40 2.61 13.84
C GLY A 46 -4.31 3.86 12.96
N LEU A 47 -3.19 4.57 12.96
CA LEU A 47 -3.00 5.83 12.22
C LEU A 47 -3.00 5.66 10.70
N GLN A 48 -2.71 4.46 10.18
CA GLN A 48 -2.67 4.17 8.74
C GLN A 48 -1.97 5.29 7.93
N PRO A 49 -0.67 5.58 8.21
CA PRO A 49 0.05 6.71 7.64
C PRO A 49 0.48 6.40 6.19
N TRP A 50 -0.49 6.15 5.35
CA TRP A 50 -0.27 5.86 3.94
C TRP A 50 -1.42 6.34 3.06
N ARG A 51 -1.13 6.52 1.79
CA ARG A 51 -2.11 6.59 0.72
C ARG A 51 -1.83 5.46 -0.26
N ILE A 52 -2.87 4.75 -0.64
CA ILE A 52 -2.78 3.67 -1.62
C ILE A 52 -3.35 4.19 -2.93
N LEU A 53 -2.52 4.16 -3.97
CA LEU A 53 -2.94 4.46 -5.34
C LEU A 53 -3.02 3.14 -6.11
N VAL A 54 -4.09 2.99 -6.87
CA VAL A 54 -4.29 1.87 -7.79
C VAL A 54 -4.29 2.42 -9.20
N ILE A 55 -3.31 2.00 -10.00
CA ILE A 55 -3.12 2.53 -11.36
C ILE A 55 -3.46 1.44 -12.37
N GLU A 56 -4.60 1.61 -13.04
CA GLU A 56 -5.06 0.74 -14.13
C GLU A 56 -4.74 1.34 -15.52
N ASN A 57 -4.64 2.67 -15.61
CA ASN A 57 -4.36 3.36 -16.87
C ASN A 57 -3.02 2.87 -17.45
N LYS A 58 -3.07 2.24 -18.63
CA LYS A 58 -1.92 1.63 -19.28
C LYS A 58 -0.87 2.65 -19.69
N ASP A 59 -1.28 3.79 -20.24
CA ASP A 59 -0.35 4.81 -20.73
C ASP A 59 0.43 5.43 -19.55
N LEU A 60 -0.26 5.66 -18.42
CA LEU A 60 0.39 6.14 -17.22
C LEU A 60 1.41 5.11 -16.70
N ARG A 61 1.08 3.81 -16.71
CA ARG A 61 2.01 2.76 -16.29
C ARG A 61 3.20 2.62 -17.24
N GLU A 62 3.01 2.78 -18.55
CA GLU A 62 4.10 2.81 -19.53
C GLU A 62 5.06 3.98 -19.25
N ASN A 63 4.54 5.16 -18.89
CA ASN A 63 5.35 6.31 -18.51
C ASN A 63 6.18 6.08 -17.23
N LEU A 64 5.76 5.17 -16.36
CA LEU A 64 6.47 4.82 -15.14
C LEU A 64 7.61 3.81 -15.36
N VAL A 65 7.58 3.01 -16.43
CA VAL A 65 8.57 1.94 -16.70
C VAL A 65 10.01 2.44 -16.70
N PRO A 66 10.37 3.55 -17.39
CA PRO A 66 11.76 4.04 -17.39
C PRO A 66 12.28 4.40 -15.99
N HIS A 67 11.36 4.80 -15.09
CA HIS A 67 11.65 5.19 -13.73
C HIS A 67 11.59 4.02 -12.73
N ALA A 68 11.23 2.85 -13.19
CA ALA A 68 11.25 1.58 -12.45
C ALA A 68 12.35 0.64 -13.01
N TRP A 69 13.52 1.19 -13.36
CA TRP A 69 14.67 0.47 -13.90
C TRP A 69 14.33 -0.37 -15.15
N ASN A 70 13.42 0.14 -15.98
CA ASN A 70 12.87 -0.54 -17.16
C ASN A 70 12.19 -1.88 -16.86
N GLN A 71 11.70 -2.07 -15.64
CA GLN A 71 11.00 -3.29 -15.25
C GLN A 71 9.57 -3.27 -15.77
N ARG A 72 9.28 -4.20 -16.68
CA ARG A 72 7.99 -4.30 -17.38
C ARG A 72 6.82 -4.64 -16.47
N GLN A 73 7.06 -5.21 -15.29
CA GLN A 73 6.02 -5.57 -14.32
C GLN A 73 5.08 -4.40 -14.03
N VAL A 74 5.62 -3.16 -14.02
CA VAL A 74 4.85 -1.93 -13.77
C VAL A 74 3.75 -1.72 -14.82
N ALA A 75 4.05 -2.00 -16.10
CA ALA A 75 3.11 -1.77 -17.21
C ALA A 75 2.24 -3.00 -17.52
N ASP A 76 2.83 -4.21 -17.42
CA ASP A 76 2.19 -5.44 -17.89
C ASP A 76 1.24 -6.07 -16.87
N CYS A 77 1.30 -5.68 -15.60
CA CYS A 77 0.37 -6.12 -14.56
C CYS A 77 -1.09 -5.72 -14.85
N SER A 78 -2.03 -6.33 -14.14
CA SER A 78 -3.43 -5.92 -14.18
C SER A 78 -3.64 -4.59 -13.48
N HIS A 79 -3.14 -4.48 -12.24
CA HIS A 79 -3.22 -3.30 -11.38
C HIS A 79 -1.84 -3.02 -10.79
N LEU A 80 -1.41 -1.75 -10.84
CA LEU A 80 -0.22 -1.32 -10.14
C LEU A 80 -0.63 -0.66 -8.82
N VAL A 81 -0.30 -1.30 -7.70
CA VAL A 81 -0.47 -0.72 -6.37
C VAL A 81 0.77 0.10 -6.03
N VAL A 82 0.57 1.36 -5.69
CA VAL A 82 1.60 2.27 -5.19
C VAL A 82 1.24 2.65 -3.77
N LEU A 83 2.10 2.31 -2.81
CA LEU A 83 1.95 2.75 -1.44
C LEU A 83 2.81 4.00 -1.25
N ALA A 84 2.15 5.12 -0.97
CA ALA A 84 2.78 6.40 -0.68
C ALA A 84 2.61 6.74 0.80
N VAL A 85 3.59 7.43 1.38
CA VAL A 85 3.59 7.82 2.78
C VAL A 85 3.78 9.32 2.93
N PRO A 86 3.28 9.95 4.01
CA PRO A 86 3.48 11.36 4.25
C PRO A 86 4.95 11.66 4.56
N LYS A 87 5.46 12.77 4.03
CA LYS A 87 6.74 13.35 4.40
C LYS A 87 6.65 14.04 5.77
N VAL A 88 5.49 14.61 6.06
CA VAL A 88 5.13 15.26 7.31
C VAL A 88 3.71 14.84 7.68
N MET A 89 3.45 14.61 8.96
CA MET A 89 2.10 14.28 9.46
C MET A 89 1.61 15.44 10.31
N ASP A 90 0.59 16.14 9.83
CA ASP A 90 -0.04 17.23 10.58
C ASP A 90 -1.06 16.73 11.62
N GLU A 91 -1.53 17.63 12.47
CA GLU A 91 -2.59 17.28 13.43
C GLU A 91 -3.91 16.92 12.75
N ALA A 92 -4.17 17.44 11.55
CA ALA A 92 -5.38 17.13 10.81
C ALA A 92 -5.48 15.62 10.47
N HIS A 93 -4.35 14.96 10.21
CA HIS A 93 -4.32 13.50 10.02
C HIS A 93 -4.73 12.76 11.31
N ILE A 94 -4.22 13.22 12.46
CA ILE A 94 -4.57 12.65 13.77
C ILE A 94 -6.07 12.89 14.06
N ASP A 95 -6.55 14.09 13.80
CA ASP A 95 -7.95 14.47 14.03
C ASP A 95 -8.90 13.68 13.14
N ALA A 96 -8.55 13.46 11.89
CA ALA A 96 -9.33 12.61 10.98
C ALA A 96 -9.38 11.14 11.48
N ASN A 97 -8.28 10.62 12.02
CA ASN A 97 -8.24 9.29 12.62
C ASN A 97 -9.16 9.20 13.85
N ILE A 98 -9.11 10.18 14.76
CA ILE A 98 -10.00 10.27 15.93
C ILE A 98 -11.47 10.34 15.50
N ALA A 99 -11.80 11.19 14.51
CA ALA A 99 -13.15 11.30 13.97
C ALA A 99 -13.64 9.95 13.40
N ARG A 100 -12.79 9.25 12.66
CA ARG A 100 -13.10 7.92 12.12
C ARG A 100 -13.31 6.87 13.20
N MET A 101 -12.53 6.92 14.29
CA MET A 101 -12.73 6.04 15.44
C MET A 101 -14.11 6.25 16.06
N ILE A 102 -14.54 7.51 16.26
CA ILE A 102 -15.83 7.86 16.81
C ILE A 102 -16.96 7.38 15.89
N GLU A 103 -16.82 7.61 14.59
CA GLU A 103 -17.81 7.18 13.59
C GLU A 103 -18.04 5.66 13.63
N VAL A 104 -16.95 4.87 13.70
CA VAL A 104 -17.02 3.41 13.59
C VAL A 104 -17.36 2.73 14.92
N ARG A 105 -16.83 3.25 16.03
CA ARG A 105 -16.91 2.59 17.35
C ARG A 105 -17.86 3.29 18.31
N GLY A 106 -18.33 4.47 17.96
CA GLY A 106 -19.06 5.35 18.88
C GLY A 106 -18.14 6.06 19.88
N GLY A 107 -18.72 6.79 20.79
CA GLY A 107 -18.03 7.57 21.81
C GLY A 107 -18.01 9.06 21.49
N THR A 108 -17.19 9.80 22.22
CA THR A 108 -17.08 11.27 22.09
C THR A 108 -15.62 11.70 21.95
N ALA A 109 -15.40 12.88 21.37
CA ALA A 109 -14.07 13.48 21.27
C ALA A 109 -13.41 13.67 22.64
N ASP A 110 -14.21 14.05 23.65
CA ASP A 110 -13.72 14.27 25.02
C ASP A 110 -13.13 12.98 25.63
N ALA A 111 -13.78 11.82 25.36
CA ALA A 111 -13.28 10.53 25.84
C ALA A 111 -11.92 10.16 25.20
N LEU A 112 -11.62 10.70 24.02
CA LEU A 112 -10.39 10.42 23.26
C LEU A 112 -9.34 11.51 23.39
N LEU A 113 -9.57 12.59 24.17
CA LEU A 113 -8.60 13.68 24.34
C LEU A 113 -7.21 13.22 24.84
N GLY A 114 -7.20 12.28 25.79
CA GLY A 114 -5.94 11.71 26.29
C GLY A 114 -5.17 10.94 25.22
N PHE A 115 -5.89 10.16 24.42
CA PHE A 115 -5.34 9.40 23.30
C PHE A 115 -4.82 10.34 22.21
N ARG A 116 -5.60 11.36 21.82
CA ARG A 116 -5.16 12.39 20.86
C ARG A 116 -3.87 13.07 21.29
N LYS A 117 -3.76 13.51 22.55
CA LYS A 117 -2.55 14.15 23.10
C LYS A 117 -1.33 13.21 23.01
N MET A 118 -1.53 11.94 23.28
CA MET A 118 -0.48 10.92 23.15
C MET A 118 -0.02 10.79 21.70
N LEU A 119 -0.95 10.76 20.73
CA LEU A 119 -0.62 10.68 19.30
C LEU A 119 0.15 11.91 18.81
N VAL A 120 -0.25 13.12 19.24
CA VAL A 120 0.47 14.36 18.90
C VAL A 120 1.89 14.30 19.43
N LYS A 121 2.07 13.94 20.71
CA LYS A 121 3.41 13.79 21.30
C LYS A 121 4.26 12.75 20.58
N PHE A 122 3.67 11.62 20.19
CA PHE A 122 4.35 10.58 19.42
C PHE A 122 4.82 11.13 18.07
N ARG A 123 3.93 11.81 17.31
CA ARG A 123 4.24 12.44 16.05
C ARG A 123 5.40 13.43 16.19
N ASP A 124 5.34 14.33 17.19
CA ASP A 124 6.35 15.35 17.43
C ASP A 124 7.73 14.73 17.68
N GLN A 125 7.82 13.66 18.47
CA GLN A 125 9.08 12.95 18.71
C GLN A 125 9.68 12.36 17.42
N PHE A 126 8.83 11.82 16.51
CA PHE A 126 9.30 11.28 15.24
C PHE A 126 9.68 12.38 14.24
N GLU A 127 8.99 13.53 14.26
CA GLU A 127 9.36 14.68 13.44
C GLU A 127 10.69 15.30 13.92
N GLU A 128 10.87 15.51 15.22
CA GLU A 128 12.10 16.03 15.80
C GLU A 128 13.33 15.15 15.51
N SER A 129 13.13 13.82 15.48
CA SER A 129 14.19 12.87 15.14
C SER A 129 14.42 12.71 13.63
N GLY A 130 13.54 13.26 12.78
CA GLY A 130 13.56 13.05 11.32
C GLY A 130 13.12 11.66 10.86
N GLU A 131 12.58 10.82 11.77
CA GLU A 131 12.25 9.42 11.51
C GLU A 131 10.79 9.19 11.10
N LEU A 132 9.96 10.24 11.02
CA LEU A 132 8.52 10.09 10.76
C LEU A 132 8.23 9.35 9.43
N SER A 133 8.88 9.77 8.36
CA SER A 133 8.70 9.15 7.04
C SER A 133 9.17 7.69 7.04
N ASN A 134 10.26 7.39 7.74
CA ASN A 134 10.74 6.02 7.87
C ASN A 134 9.77 5.14 8.66
N TRP A 135 9.26 5.64 9.79
CA TRP A 135 8.22 4.96 10.55
C TRP A 135 6.96 4.71 9.70
N ALA A 136 6.50 5.71 8.94
CA ALA A 136 5.35 5.57 8.06
C ALA A 136 5.57 4.50 6.98
N LYS A 137 6.78 4.41 6.40
CA LYS A 137 7.17 3.34 5.48
C LYS A 137 7.04 1.96 6.13
N LEU A 138 7.50 1.79 7.36
CA LEU A 138 7.36 0.50 8.07
C LEU A 138 5.89 0.09 8.20
N GLN A 139 4.97 1.04 8.45
CA GLN A 139 3.53 0.74 8.47
C GLN A 139 3.02 0.34 7.08
N ALA A 140 3.44 1.02 6.01
CA ALA A 140 3.08 0.66 4.64
C ALA A 140 3.56 -0.76 4.25
N TYR A 141 4.71 -1.22 4.78
CA TYR A 141 5.19 -2.60 4.56
C TYR A 141 4.33 -3.66 5.27
N ILE A 142 3.66 -3.30 6.38
CA ILE A 142 2.64 -4.19 6.98
C ILE A 142 1.48 -4.37 5.98
N ALA A 143 1.01 -3.27 5.37
CA ALA A 143 -0.05 -3.31 4.36
C ALA A 143 0.38 -4.11 3.11
N LEU A 144 1.61 -3.92 2.65
CA LEU A 144 2.19 -4.71 1.55
C LEU A 144 2.20 -6.21 1.86
N GLY A 145 2.65 -6.59 3.04
CA GLY A 145 2.69 -8.01 3.47
C GLY A 145 1.30 -8.63 3.51
N GLN A 146 0.31 -7.92 4.07
CA GLN A 146 -1.08 -8.36 4.10
C GLN A 146 -1.67 -8.48 2.70
N PHE A 147 -1.42 -7.51 1.83
CA PHE A 147 -1.86 -7.52 0.44
C PHE A 147 -1.31 -8.72 -0.32
N MET A 148 0.00 -8.98 -0.23
CA MET A 148 0.64 -10.12 -0.90
C MET A 148 0.08 -11.46 -0.43
N LEU A 149 -0.21 -11.62 0.86
CA LEU A 149 -0.81 -12.83 1.39
C LEU A 149 -2.25 -12.98 0.89
N SER A 150 -3.04 -11.90 0.92
CA SER A 150 -4.42 -11.89 0.43
C SER A 150 -4.47 -12.23 -1.07
N ALA A 151 -3.56 -11.66 -1.86
CA ALA A 151 -3.43 -11.96 -3.29
C ALA A 151 -3.11 -13.44 -3.53
N ALA A 152 -2.15 -14.00 -2.78
CA ALA A 152 -1.79 -15.41 -2.90
C ALA A 152 -2.95 -16.36 -2.58
N LEU A 153 -3.74 -16.05 -1.55
CA LEU A 153 -4.94 -16.82 -1.19
C LEU A 153 -6.00 -16.78 -2.30
N LEU A 154 -6.04 -15.71 -3.09
CA LEU A 154 -6.93 -15.52 -4.24
C LEU A 154 -6.28 -15.91 -5.58
N GLN A 155 -5.10 -16.53 -5.54
CA GLN A 155 -4.30 -16.93 -6.72
C GLN A 155 -4.01 -15.76 -7.67
N VAL A 156 -3.77 -14.58 -7.12
CA VAL A 156 -3.30 -13.39 -7.80
C VAL A 156 -1.80 -13.24 -7.54
N ASP A 157 -1.02 -13.11 -8.61
CA ASP A 157 0.42 -12.89 -8.54
C ASP A 157 0.74 -11.46 -8.17
N THR A 158 1.82 -11.28 -7.42
CA THR A 158 2.32 -9.98 -7.01
C THR A 158 3.84 -9.89 -7.15
N CYS A 159 4.35 -8.67 -7.33
CA CYS A 159 5.78 -8.38 -7.29
C CYS A 159 6.06 -7.15 -6.43
N PRO A 160 6.48 -7.28 -5.16
CA PRO A 160 6.92 -6.12 -4.40
C PRO A 160 8.20 -5.55 -5.00
N MET A 161 8.26 -4.23 -5.19
CA MET A 161 9.37 -3.57 -5.88
C MET A 161 9.84 -2.34 -5.12
N GLU A 162 11.15 -2.28 -4.86
CA GLU A 162 11.88 -1.09 -4.38
C GLU A 162 12.79 -0.51 -5.48
N GLY A 163 12.93 -1.22 -6.60
CA GLY A 163 13.75 -0.83 -7.74
C GLY A 163 13.08 0.22 -8.63
N PHE A 164 12.92 1.44 -8.11
CA PHE A 164 12.38 2.59 -8.84
C PHE A 164 12.98 3.89 -8.29
N VAL A 165 12.69 5.02 -8.94
CA VAL A 165 13.11 6.37 -8.54
C VAL A 165 11.91 7.08 -7.90
N PRO A 166 11.83 7.16 -6.55
CA PRO A 166 10.66 7.72 -5.84
C PRO A 166 10.28 9.11 -6.31
N GLU A 167 11.26 10.01 -6.51
CA GLU A 167 11.02 11.39 -6.91
C GLU A 167 10.32 11.48 -8.28
N LYS A 168 10.62 10.54 -9.20
CA LYS A 168 9.97 10.50 -10.50
C LYS A 168 8.54 9.94 -10.43
N PHE A 169 8.31 8.97 -9.56
CA PHE A 169 6.95 8.51 -9.29
C PHE A 169 6.13 9.61 -8.62
N ASP A 170 6.71 10.32 -7.65
CA ASP A 170 6.05 11.44 -6.97
C ASP A 170 5.66 12.57 -7.95
N GLU A 171 6.54 12.88 -8.92
CA GLU A 171 6.31 13.86 -9.98
C GLU A 171 5.17 13.42 -10.91
N ILE A 172 5.27 12.21 -11.47
CA ILE A 172 4.31 11.70 -12.47
C ILE A 172 2.92 11.47 -11.85
N LEU A 173 2.87 11.04 -10.60
CA LEU A 173 1.62 10.77 -9.86
C LEU A 173 1.11 11.98 -9.06
N ASP A 174 1.81 13.13 -9.18
CA ASP A 174 1.44 14.40 -8.53
C ASP A 174 1.30 14.30 -6.99
N LEU A 175 2.15 13.46 -6.37
CA LEU A 175 2.11 13.20 -4.93
C LEU A 175 2.67 14.33 -4.08
N SER A 176 3.60 15.10 -4.65
CA SER A 176 4.30 16.17 -3.91
C SER A 176 3.37 17.27 -3.43
N LYS A 177 2.27 17.55 -4.17
CA LYS A 177 1.26 18.53 -3.75
C LYS A 177 0.52 18.15 -2.47
N ASP A 178 0.42 16.83 -2.22
CA ASP A 178 -0.21 16.28 -1.02
C ASP A 178 0.81 15.96 0.09
N GLY A 179 2.07 16.37 -0.08
CA GLY A 179 3.13 16.11 0.88
C GLY A 179 3.50 14.63 1.03
N LEU A 180 3.22 13.82 -0.01
CA LEU A 180 3.47 12.38 -0.02
C LEU A 180 4.76 12.03 -0.77
N THR A 181 5.27 10.84 -0.51
CA THR A 181 6.33 10.21 -1.30
C THR A 181 6.07 8.72 -1.46
N THR A 182 6.45 8.19 -2.62
CA THR A 182 6.31 6.76 -2.93
C THR A 182 7.23 5.93 -2.05
N ALA A 183 6.67 4.96 -1.34
CA ALA A 183 7.42 4.07 -0.45
C ALA A 183 7.78 2.74 -1.12
N VAL A 184 6.81 2.11 -1.77
CA VAL A 184 6.97 0.79 -2.40
C VAL A 184 5.90 0.57 -3.45
N LEU A 185 6.22 -0.23 -4.47
CA LEU A 185 5.31 -0.63 -5.53
C LEU A 185 4.93 -2.11 -5.36
N CYS A 186 3.72 -2.46 -5.80
CA CYS A 186 3.31 -3.85 -5.90
C CYS A 186 2.43 -4.07 -7.13
N PRO A 187 3.01 -4.35 -8.31
CA PRO A 187 2.27 -4.91 -9.43
C PRO A 187 1.49 -6.16 -9.02
N ALA A 188 0.23 -6.25 -9.44
CA ALA A 188 -0.67 -7.37 -9.21
C ALA A 188 -1.35 -7.81 -10.52
N GLY A 189 -1.46 -9.11 -10.73
CA GLY A 189 -2.00 -9.68 -11.96
C GLY A 189 -1.87 -11.19 -12.00
N TYR A 190 -1.71 -11.73 -13.18
CA TYR A 190 -1.48 -13.16 -13.39
C TYR A 190 -0.16 -13.36 -14.13
N ARG A 191 0.61 -14.35 -13.68
CA ARG A 191 1.88 -14.70 -14.33
C ARG A 191 1.69 -15.15 -15.78
N HIS A 192 2.58 -14.75 -16.66
CA HIS A 192 2.68 -15.26 -18.01
C HIS A 192 3.30 -16.66 -18.01
N ALA A 193 3.06 -17.44 -19.06
CA ALA A 193 3.63 -18.78 -19.19
C ALA A 193 5.17 -18.78 -19.25
N ASP A 194 5.77 -17.66 -19.65
CA ASP A 194 7.22 -17.50 -19.75
C ASP A 194 7.85 -17.00 -18.41
N ASP A 195 7.05 -16.74 -17.38
CA ASP A 195 7.57 -16.37 -16.07
C ASP A 195 8.22 -17.58 -15.39
N ARG A 196 9.47 -17.43 -14.87
CA ARG A 196 10.30 -18.53 -14.37
C ARG A 196 10.87 -18.21 -12.99
#